data_6f964d18aa59d1e4ba6e3e799106b487
#
_entry.id   6f964d18aa59d1e4ba6e3e799106b487
#
_cell.length_a   1.000
_cell.length_b   1.000
_cell.length_c   1.000
_cell.angle_alpha   90.00
_cell.angle_beta   90.00
_cell.angle_gamma   90.00
#
_symmetry.space_group_name_H-M   'P 1'
#
loop_
_entity.id
_entity.type
_entity.pdbx_description
1 polymer ?
#
loop_
_entity_poly.entity_id
_entity_poly.type
_entity_poly.pdbx_seq_one_letter_code
_entity_poly.pdbx_strand_id
1 'polypeptide(L)'
;MAQTSFYDSINKRRYQIARTGFITLGSWAALNMVAGLIGRQHSTGERKQFFRATTIAGAIDMLFAGVGYITTNRIAARPHDVVETFKKQALAEKVFLFSVGLDIGAVTYGLYTKERANRFTGDKRAWIKGAGNTLLLQGSFLILFDGLLYILQAKNGARLHRKLQNCV
;
A
#
# COMPACT_ATOMS: atom_id res chain seq x y z
N MET A 1 28.47 18.49 14.22
CA MET A 1 28.15 18.51 12.77
C MET A 1 27.96 17.12 12.13
N ALA A 2 28.84 16.13 12.30
CA ALA A 2 28.71 14.80 11.66
C ALA A 2 27.48 13.98 12.10
N GLN A 3 27.03 14.15 13.33
CA GLN A 3 25.90 13.40 13.91
C GLN A 3 24.55 13.85 13.33
N THR A 4 24.35 15.17 13.16
CA THR A 4 23.14 15.74 12.56
C THR A 4 22.97 15.27 11.11
N SER A 5 24.04 15.26 10.33
CA SER A 5 24.07 14.81 8.93
C SER A 5 23.67 13.34 8.78
N PHE A 6 23.99 12.46 9.76
CA PHE A 6 23.58 11.06 9.73
C PHE A 6 22.05 10.91 9.91
N TYR A 7 21.46 11.55 10.92
CA TYR A 7 20.01 11.49 11.15
C TYR A 7 19.21 12.09 10.00
N ASP A 8 19.72 13.16 9.38
CA ASP A 8 19.15 13.75 8.17
C ASP A 8 19.16 12.74 7.00
N SER A 9 20.23 11.95 6.85
CA SER A 9 20.30 10.91 5.82
C SER A 9 19.27 9.81 6.03
N ILE A 10 19.02 9.38 7.28
CA ILE A 10 17.98 8.41 7.64
C ILE A 10 16.59 8.96 7.32
N ASN A 11 16.31 10.19 7.72
CA ASN A 11 15.04 10.86 7.44
C ASN A 11 14.80 11.01 5.94
N LYS A 12 15.79 11.50 5.20
CA LYS A 12 15.74 11.63 3.74
C LYS A 12 15.42 10.29 3.06
N ARG A 13 16.10 9.22 3.48
CA ARG A 13 15.87 7.87 2.95
C ARG A 13 14.46 7.38 3.25
N ARG A 14 13.98 7.52 4.50
CA ARG A 14 12.60 7.16 4.88
C ARG A 14 11.57 7.84 3.98
N TYR A 15 11.71 9.14 3.76
CA TYR A 15 10.78 9.89 2.92
C TYR A 15 10.90 9.54 1.44
N GLN A 16 12.10 9.25 0.94
CA GLN A 16 12.28 8.76 -0.43
C GLN A 16 11.56 7.43 -0.65
N ILE A 17 11.70 6.47 0.28
CA ILE A 17 10.99 5.19 0.22
C ILE A 17 9.47 5.42 0.19
N ALA A 18 8.95 6.25 1.09
CA ALA A 18 7.51 6.56 1.14
C ALA A 18 7.01 7.25 -0.14
N ARG A 19 7.72 8.25 -0.65
CA ARG A 19 7.36 8.95 -1.89
C ARG A 19 7.32 8.01 -3.09
N THR A 20 8.36 7.20 -3.27
CA THR A 20 8.41 6.21 -4.35
C THR A 20 7.25 5.21 -4.19
N GLY A 21 6.97 4.77 -2.96
CA GLY A 21 5.82 3.93 -2.67
C GLY A 21 4.50 4.56 -3.12
N PHE A 22 4.22 5.79 -2.72
CA PHE A 22 2.97 6.46 -3.13
C PHE A 22 2.86 6.73 -4.62
N ILE A 23 3.97 7.03 -5.31
CA ILE A 23 3.99 7.14 -6.78
C ILE A 23 3.67 5.78 -7.43
N THR A 24 4.27 4.70 -6.94
CA THR A 24 4.01 3.34 -7.44
C THR A 24 2.56 2.92 -7.20
N LEU A 25 2.03 3.17 -5.99
CA LEU A 25 0.62 2.90 -5.67
C LEU A 25 -0.32 3.73 -6.56
N GLY A 26 -0.02 5.00 -6.78
CA GLY A 26 -0.81 5.87 -7.68
C GLY A 26 -0.79 5.38 -9.14
N SER A 27 0.36 4.89 -9.61
CA SER A 27 0.48 4.30 -10.94
C SER A 27 -0.34 3.01 -11.06
N TRP A 28 -0.27 2.13 -10.06
CA TRP A 28 -1.12 0.94 -9.97
C TRP A 28 -2.61 1.30 -9.96
N ALA A 29 -3.00 2.28 -9.16
CA ALA A 29 -4.35 2.77 -9.06
C ALA A 29 -4.87 3.29 -10.41
N ALA A 30 -4.07 4.10 -11.11
CA ALA A 30 -4.42 4.62 -12.45
C ALA A 30 -4.62 3.48 -13.45
N LEU A 31 -3.71 2.49 -13.48
CA LEU A 31 -3.85 1.31 -14.33
C LEU A 31 -5.15 0.54 -14.04
N ASN A 32 -5.48 0.33 -12.76
CA ASN A 32 -6.73 -0.34 -12.36
C ASN A 32 -7.96 0.44 -12.78
N MET A 33 -7.95 1.77 -12.63
CA MET A 33 -9.07 2.62 -13.06
C MET A 33 -9.27 2.55 -14.58
N VAL A 34 -8.20 2.71 -15.36
CA VAL A 34 -8.27 2.68 -16.83
C VAL A 34 -8.69 1.29 -17.31
N ALA A 35 -8.03 0.23 -16.85
CA ALA A 35 -8.35 -1.15 -17.20
C ALA A 35 -9.79 -1.52 -16.79
N GLY A 36 -10.22 -1.07 -15.60
CA GLY A 36 -11.57 -1.28 -15.09
C GLY A 36 -12.63 -0.56 -15.91
N LEU A 37 -12.39 0.70 -16.30
CA LEU A 37 -13.32 1.47 -17.14
C LEU A 37 -13.47 0.86 -18.54
N ILE A 38 -12.37 0.50 -19.19
CA ILE A 38 -12.38 -0.11 -20.52
C ILE A 38 -12.98 -1.52 -20.45
N GLY A 39 -12.50 -2.34 -19.51
CA GLY A 39 -12.90 -3.74 -19.42
C GLY A 39 -14.37 -3.93 -19.11
N ARG A 40 -15.00 -3.05 -18.32
CA ARG A 40 -16.43 -3.13 -18.02
C ARG A 40 -17.33 -2.85 -19.23
N GLN A 41 -16.85 -2.06 -20.21
CA GLN A 41 -17.61 -1.75 -21.44
C GLN A 41 -17.65 -2.93 -22.39
N HIS A 42 -16.58 -3.75 -22.38
CA HIS A 42 -16.41 -4.90 -23.28
C HIS A 42 -16.69 -6.25 -22.60
N SER A 43 -17.33 -6.24 -21.42
CA SER A 43 -17.56 -7.45 -20.63
C SER A 43 -18.99 -7.54 -20.12
N THR A 44 -19.45 -8.77 -19.85
CA THR A 44 -20.76 -9.08 -19.26
C THR A 44 -20.59 -9.94 -18.00
N GLY A 45 -21.65 -10.12 -17.26
CA GLY A 45 -21.71 -10.99 -16.09
C GLY A 45 -20.61 -10.73 -15.06
N GLU A 46 -19.93 -11.79 -14.60
CA GLU A 46 -18.88 -11.75 -13.58
C GLU A 46 -17.71 -10.84 -13.98
N ARG A 47 -17.26 -10.93 -15.24
CA ARG A 47 -16.14 -10.12 -15.74
C ARG A 47 -16.44 -8.63 -15.69
N LYS A 48 -17.68 -8.22 -16.04
CA LYS A 48 -18.11 -6.82 -15.92
C LYS A 48 -18.06 -6.33 -14.47
N GLN A 49 -18.50 -7.16 -13.54
CA GLN A 49 -18.48 -6.81 -12.11
C GLN A 49 -17.07 -6.77 -11.52
N PHE A 50 -16.19 -7.66 -11.98
CA PHE A 50 -14.76 -7.60 -11.66
C PHE A 50 -14.15 -6.25 -12.05
N PHE A 51 -14.32 -5.82 -13.31
CA PHE A 51 -13.79 -4.55 -13.78
C PHE A 51 -14.41 -3.34 -13.07
N ARG A 52 -15.71 -3.42 -12.73
CA ARG A 52 -16.36 -2.39 -11.91
C ARG A 52 -15.74 -2.28 -10.52
N ALA A 53 -15.56 -3.40 -9.86
CA ALA A 53 -14.94 -3.44 -8.52
C ALA A 53 -13.47 -2.98 -8.58
N THR A 54 -12.71 -3.37 -9.62
CA THR A 54 -11.33 -2.94 -9.85
C THR A 54 -11.23 -1.42 -10.05
N THR A 55 -12.19 -0.79 -10.76
CA THR A 55 -12.26 0.67 -10.89
C THR A 55 -12.43 1.34 -9.51
N ILE A 56 -13.33 0.80 -8.68
CA ILE A 56 -13.60 1.35 -7.34
C ILE A 56 -12.37 1.19 -6.45
N ALA A 57 -11.74 0.01 -6.45
CA ALA A 57 -10.51 -0.23 -5.70
C ALA A 57 -9.39 0.73 -6.12
N GLY A 58 -9.18 0.89 -7.44
CA GLY A 58 -8.20 1.85 -7.96
C GLY A 58 -8.48 3.30 -7.54
N ALA A 59 -9.75 3.72 -7.48
CA ALA A 59 -10.10 5.05 -6.98
C ALA A 59 -9.73 5.22 -5.48
N ILE A 60 -9.96 4.19 -4.67
CA ILE A 60 -9.56 4.19 -3.25
C ILE A 60 -8.04 4.25 -3.11
N ASP A 61 -7.31 3.41 -3.85
CA ASP A 61 -5.84 3.40 -3.86
C ASP A 61 -5.26 4.75 -4.30
N MET A 62 -5.90 5.42 -5.28
CA MET A 62 -5.49 6.74 -5.74
C MET A 62 -5.65 7.80 -4.64
N LEU A 63 -6.73 7.75 -3.86
CA LEU A 63 -6.92 8.64 -2.71
C LEU A 63 -5.82 8.42 -1.66
N PHE A 64 -5.51 7.17 -1.31
CA PHE A 64 -4.44 6.85 -0.38
C PHE A 64 -3.07 7.30 -0.89
N ALA A 65 -2.77 7.05 -2.17
CA ALA A 65 -1.54 7.49 -2.80
C ALA A 65 -1.39 9.02 -2.77
N GLY A 66 -2.44 9.75 -3.14
CA GLY A 66 -2.44 11.22 -3.16
C GLY A 66 -2.28 11.83 -1.77
N VAL A 67 -3.10 11.40 -0.81
CA VAL A 67 -3.03 11.89 0.58
C VAL A 67 -1.68 11.53 1.20
N GLY A 68 -1.21 10.30 1.00
CA GLY A 68 0.07 9.82 1.52
C GLY A 68 1.25 10.60 0.96
N TYR A 69 1.26 10.87 -0.35
CA TYR A 69 2.30 11.67 -1.02
C TYR A 69 2.36 13.11 -0.49
N ILE A 70 1.19 13.78 -0.41
CA ILE A 70 1.11 15.17 0.08
C ILE A 70 1.56 15.24 1.55
N THR A 71 1.08 14.34 2.39
CA THR A 71 1.41 14.29 3.81
C THR A 71 2.90 14.03 4.02
N THR A 72 3.47 13.09 3.28
CA THR A 72 4.91 12.77 3.33
C THR A 72 5.76 13.98 2.96
N ASN A 73 5.38 14.74 1.92
CA ASN A 73 6.12 15.94 1.52
C ASN A 73 6.05 17.04 2.57
N ARG A 74 4.87 17.27 3.17
CA ARG A 74 4.70 18.26 4.23
C ARG A 74 5.53 17.94 5.48
N ILE A 75 5.56 16.66 5.86
CA ILE A 75 6.33 16.21 7.04
C ILE A 75 7.83 16.24 6.74
N ALA A 76 8.25 15.87 5.55
CA ALA A 76 9.66 15.87 5.14
C ALA A 76 10.31 17.27 5.14
N ALA A 77 9.50 18.33 4.99
CA ALA A 77 9.97 19.71 5.02
C ALA A 77 10.25 20.24 6.44
N ARG A 78 9.88 19.51 7.50
CA ARG A 78 10.07 19.93 8.90
C ARG A 78 11.42 19.43 9.43
N PRO A 79 12.12 20.22 10.27
CA PRO A 79 13.29 19.73 10.99
C PRO A 79 12.88 18.61 11.96
N HIS A 80 13.75 17.64 12.16
CA HIS A 80 13.50 16.49 13.03
C HIS A 80 14.67 16.36 14.00
N ASP A 81 14.35 16.22 15.29
CA ASP A 81 15.34 15.86 16.29
C ASP A 81 15.65 14.34 16.26
N VAL A 82 16.60 13.93 17.07
CA VAL A 82 17.04 12.52 17.16
C VAL A 82 15.88 11.62 17.61
N VAL A 83 15.19 11.99 18.68
CA VAL A 83 14.09 11.21 19.28
C VAL A 83 12.93 11.06 18.28
N GLU A 84 12.60 12.15 17.60
CA GLU A 84 11.55 12.16 16.59
C GLU A 84 11.92 11.27 15.38
N THR A 85 13.20 11.26 14.99
CA THR A 85 13.72 10.39 13.93
C THR A 85 13.48 8.91 14.26
N PHE A 86 13.78 8.47 15.49
CA PHE A 86 13.51 7.10 15.96
C PHE A 86 12.01 6.77 15.96
N LYS A 87 11.20 7.63 16.56
CA LYS A 87 9.75 7.44 16.65
C LYS A 87 9.11 7.31 15.27
N LYS A 88 9.47 8.19 14.33
CA LYS A 88 8.92 8.17 12.96
C LYS A 88 9.43 6.98 12.14
N GLN A 89 10.68 6.54 12.35
CA GLN A 89 11.19 5.34 11.70
C GLN A 89 10.44 4.09 12.18
N ALA A 90 10.29 3.93 13.49
CA ALA A 90 9.55 2.81 14.07
C ALA A 90 8.06 2.83 13.65
N LEU A 91 7.45 4.02 13.57
CA LEU A 91 6.07 4.14 13.09
C LEU A 91 5.94 3.72 11.63
N ALA A 92 6.86 4.13 10.75
CA ALA A 92 6.84 3.73 9.35
C ALA A 92 6.91 2.21 9.18
N GLU A 93 7.80 1.54 9.93
CA GLU A 93 7.90 0.08 9.92
C GLU A 93 6.61 -0.60 10.39
N LYS A 94 6.04 -0.12 11.51
CA LYS A 94 4.79 -0.66 12.05
C LYS A 94 3.60 -0.48 11.08
N VAL A 95 3.51 0.67 10.43
CA VAL A 95 2.42 0.96 9.47
C VAL A 95 2.49 -0.01 8.29
N PHE A 96 3.64 -0.18 7.65
CA PHE A 96 3.76 -1.10 6.52
C PHE A 96 3.56 -2.57 6.92
N LEU A 97 4.05 -2.98 8.10
CA LEU A 97 3.79 -4.33 8.60
C LEU A 97 2.30 -4.56 8.87
N PHE A 98 1.61 -3.57 9.41
CA PHE A 98 0.16 -3.63 9.64
C PHE A 98 -0.61 -3.69 8.31
N SER A 99 -0.18 -2.90 7.30
CA SER A 99 -0.77 -2.94 5.94
C SER A 99 -0.67 -4.34 5.34
N VAL A 100 0.49 -5.00 5.40
CA VAL A 100 0.65 -6.39 4.95
C VAL A 100 -0.37 -7.33 5.62
N GLY A 101 -0.63 -7.15 6.92
CA GLY A 101 -1.64 -7.92 7.64
C GLY A 101 -3.06 -7.69 7.11
N LEU A 102 -3.41 -6.44 6.79
CA LEU A 102 -4.69 -6.09 6.18
C LEU A 102 -4.82 -6.68 4.76
N ASP A 103 -3.75 -6.69 3.98
CA ASP A 103 -3.75 -7.23 2.62
C ASP A 103 -3.93 -8.75 2.62
N ILE A 104 -3.31 -9.46 3.57
CA ILE A 104 -3.55 -10.89 3.79
C ILE A 104 -5.03 -11.12 4.15
N GLY A 105 -5.59 -10.27 5.00
CA GLY A 105 -7.02 -10.26 5.33
C GLY A 105 -7.89 -10.06 4.08
N ALA A 106 -7.53 -9.12 3.20
CA ALA A 106 -8.24 -8.85 1.95
C ALA A 106 -8.20 -10.04 0.99
N VAL A 107 -7.06 -10.72 0.84
CA VAL A 107 -6.94 -11.95 0.04
C VAL A 107 -7.81 -13.05 0.63
N THR A 108 -7.73 -13.28 1.92
CA THR A 108 -8.53 -14.30 2.63
C THR A 108 -10.02 -14.02 2.47
N TYR A 109 -10.44 -12.78 2.64
CA TYR A 109 -11.83 -12.37 2.44
C TYR A 109 -12.26 -12.48 0.98
N GLY A 110 -11.36 -12.24 0.03
CA GLY A 110 -11.58 -12.44 -1.40
C GLY A 110 -11.88 -13.91 -1.73
N LEU A 111 -11.09 -14.85 -1.17
CA LEU A 111 -11.34 -16.29 -1.31
C LEU A 111 -12.70 -16.69 -0.71
N TYR A 112 -12.98 -16.27 0.51
CA TYR A 112 -14.27 -16.51 1.16
C TYR A 112 -15.45 -15.97 0.34
N THR A 113 -15.31 -14.76 -0.19
CA THR A 113 -16.33 -14.09 -0.98
C THR A 113 -16.60 -14.85 -2.29
N LYS A 114 -15.57 -15.35 -2.96
CA LYS A 114 -15.70 -16.20 -4.15
C LYS A 114 -16.45 -17.49 -3.86
N GLU A 115 -16.11 -18.17 -2.77
CA GLU A 115 -16.77 -19.41 -2.38
C GLU A 115 -18.24 -19.14 -2.01
N ARG A 116 -18.50 -18.10 -1.23
CA ARG A 116 -19.85 -17.67 -0.88
C ARG A 116 -20.71 -17.35 -2.11
N ALA A 117 -20.12 -16.87 -3.20
CA ALA A 117 -20.84 -16.56 -4.43
C ALA A 117 -21.59 -17.78 -5.01
N ASN A 118 -21.12 -19.00 -4.74
CA ASN A 118 -21.75 -20.24 -5.18
C ASN A 118 -23.16 -20.48 -4.59
N ARG A 119 -23.49 -19.77 -3.51
CA ARG A 119 -24.83 -19.82 -2.86
C ARG A 119 -25.86 -18.90 -3.50
N PHE A 120 -25.48 -18.14 -4.51
CA PHE A 120 -26.33 -17.17 -5.20
C PHE A 120 -26.41 -17.46 -6.70
N THR A 121 -27.37 -16.87 -7.37
CA THR A 121 -27.57 -16.97 -8.83
C THR A 121 -27.66 -15.59 -9.47
N GLY A 122 -27.62 -15.52 -10.79
CA GLY A 122 -27.80 -14.29 -11.56
C GLY A 122 -26.79 -13.19 -11.23
N ASP A 123 -27.24 -11.95 -11.27
CA ASP A 123 -26.40 -10.76 -11.10
C ASP A 123 -25.74 -10.68 -9.72
N LYS A 124 -26.41 -11.17 -8.68
CA LYS A 124 -25.86 -11.20 -7.32
C LYS A 124 -24.62 -12.09 -7.23
N ARG A 125 -24.66 -13.29 -7.84
CA ARG A 125 -23.50 -14.17 -7.95
C ARG A 125 -22.37 -13.48 -8.70
N ALA A 126 -22.67 -12.89 -9.86
CA ALA A 126 -21.70 -12.21 -10.68
C ALA A 126 -21.00 -11.07 -9.92
N TRP A 127 -21.76 -10.26 -9.17
CA TRP A 127 -21.21 -9.17 -8.35
C TRP A 127 -20.28 -9.68 -7.25
N ILE A 128 -20.76 -10.64 -6.45
CA ILE A 128 -19.98 -11.17 -5.31
C ILE A 128 -18.68 -11.82 -5.80
N LYS A 129 -18.75 -12.58 -6.89
CA LYS A 129 -17.59 -13.28 -7.44
C LYS A 129 -16.60 -12.32 -8.10
N GLY A 130 -17.11 -11.32 -8.82
CA GLY A 130 -16.29 -10.25 -9.40
C GLY A 130 -15.55 -9.43 -8.33
N ALA A 131 -16.25 -9.05 -7.25
CA ALA A 131 -15.62 -8.35 -6.12
C ALA A 131 -14.57 -9.21 -5.42
N GLY A 132 -14.84 -10.52 -5.22
CA GLY A 132 -13.86 -11.45 -4.66
C GLY A 132 -12.59 -11.56 -5.51
N ASN A 133 -12.74 -11.64 -6.84
CA ASN A 133 -11.60 -11.65 -7.76
C ASN A 133 -10.78 -10.35 -7.70
N THR A 134 -11.46 -9.20 -7.54
CA THR A 134 -10.77 -7.90 -7.35
C THR A 134 -9.98 -7.89 -6.05
N LEU A 135 -10.54 -8.37 -4.94
CA LEU A 135 -9.83 -8.45 -3.66
C LEU A 135 -8.59 -9.36 -3.74
N LEU A 136 -8.68 -10.47 -4.48
CA LEU A 136 -7.52 -11.33 -4.73
C LEU A 136 -6.43 -10.62 -5.52
N LEU A 137 -6.79 -9.93 -6.59
CA LEU A 137 -5.84 -9.18 -7.42
C LEU A 137 -5.16 -8.07 -6.61
N GLN A 138 -5.97 -7.23 -5.96
CA GLN A 138 -5.49 -6.08 -5.19
C GLN A 138 -4.67 -6.53 -3.98
N GLY A 139 -5.20 -7.42 -3.16
CA GLY A 139 -4.50 -7.90 -1.97
C GLY A 139 -3.19 -8.62 -2.29
N SER A 140 -3.14 -9.42 -3.37
CA SER A 140 -1.89 -10.07 -3.78
C SER A 140 -0.83 -9.05 -4.22
N PHE A 141 -1.21 -8.02 -4.96
CA PHE A 141 -0.30 -6.94 -5.33
C PHE A 141 0.17 -6.18 -4.08
N LEU A 142 -0.76 -5.79 -3.19
CA LEU A 142 -0.46 -4.99 -2.01
C LEU A 142 0.41 -5.75 -1.00
N ILE A 143 0.22 -7.06 -0.81
CA ILE A 143 1.13 -7.88 0.02
C ILE A 143 2.58 -7.76 -0.46
N LEU A 144 2.81 -7.89 -1.77
CA LEU A 144 4.16 -7.78 -2.33
C LEU A 144 4.69 -6.34 -2.20
N PHE A 145 3.86 -5.37 -2.49
CA PHE A 145 4.18 -3.95 -2.48
C PHE A 145 4.48 -3.44 -1.06
N ASP A 146 3.57 -3.63 -0.10
CA ASP A 146 3.75 -3.19 1.28
C ASP A 146 4.82 -4.01 2.00
N GLY A 147 4.94 -5.31 1.67
CA GLY A 147 6.04 -6.15 2.15
C GLY A 147 7.41 -5.62 1.71
N LEU A 148 7.54 -5.19 0.45
CA LEU A 148 8.77 -4.58 -0.04
C LEU A 148 9.07 -3.25 0.66
N LEU A 149 8.07 -2.39 0.82
CA LEU A 149 8.22 -1.13 1.53
C LEU A 149 8.60 -1.34 3.00
N TYR A 150 8.00 -2.33 3.67
CA TYR A 150 8.38 -2.75 5.02
C TYR A 150 9.87 -3.14 5.08
N ILE A 151 10.33 -4.02 4.18
CA ILE A 151 11.74 -4.45 4.14
C ILE A 151 12.68 -3.26 3.93
N LEU A 152 12.33 -2.34 3.04
CA LEU A 152 13.14 -1.14 2.79
C LEU A 152 13.19 -0.22 4.02
N GLN A 153 12.09 -0.02 4.71
CA GLN A 153 12.02 0.76 5.95
C GLN A 153 12.78 0.06 7.09
N ALA A 154 12.61 -1.25 7.27
CA ALA A 154 13.32 -2.02 8.29
C ALA A 154 14.85 -1.99 8.09
N LYS A 155 15.32 -2.07 6.83
CA LYS A 155 16.75 -1.88 6.51
C LYS A 155 17.25 -0.47 6.88
N ASN A 156 16.43 0.56 6.71
CA ASN A 156 16.77 1.92 7.10
C ASN A 156 16.83 2.05 8.63
N GLY A 157 15.87 1.45 9.35
CA GLY A 157 15.84 1.39 10.82
C GLY A 157 17.02 0.62 11.41
N ALA A 158 17.38 -0.52 10.80
CA ALA A 158 18.56 -1.28 11.24
C ALA A 158 19.88 -0.48 11.14
N ARG A 159 20.00 0.42 10.15
CA ARG A 159 21.15 1.36 10.07
C ARG A 159 21.14 2.36 11.23
N LEU A 160 19.95 2.84 11.61
CA LEU A 160 19.77 3.76 12.73
C LEU A 160 20.17 3.11 14.05
N HIS A 161 19.74 1.86 14.31
CA HIS A 161 20.06 1.12 15.53
C HIS A 161 21.55 0.78 15.65
N ARG A 162 22.20 0.35 14.55
CA ARG A 162 23.65 0.06 14.55
C ARG A 162 24.49 1.27 14.93
N LYS A 163 24.07 2.49 14.55
CA LYS A 163 24.81 3.70 14.92
C LYS A 163 24.80 3.95 16.42
N LEU A 164 23.68 3.64 17.10
CA LEU A 164 23.61 3.76 18.57
C LEU A 164 24.54 2.78 19.27
N GLN A 165 24.59 1.52 18.83
CA GLN A 165 25.44 0.48 19.42
C GLN A 165 26.94 0.84 19.33
N ASN A 166 27.35 1.57 18.31
CA ASN A 166 28.74 1.99 18.12
C ASN A 166 29.08 3.30 18.87
N CYS A 167 28.12 3.92 19.57
CA CYS A 167 28.32 5.12 20.36
C CYS A 167 28.35 4.83 21.90
N VAL A 168 28.07 3.57 22.28
CA VAL A 168 28.21 3.03 23.66
C VAL A 168 29.49 2.23 23.76
#